data_986c2dc769ee700c1529bdf2e052fab8
#
_entry.id   986c2dc769ee700c1529bdf2e052fab8
#
_cell.length_a   1.000
_cell.length_b   1.000
_cell.length_c   1.000
_cell.angle_alpha   90.00
_cell.angle_beta   90.00
_cell.angle_gamma   90.00
#
_symmetry.space_group_name_H-M   'P 1'
#
loop_
_entity.id
_entity.type
_entity.pdbx_description
1 polymer ?
#
loop_
_entity_poly.entity_id
_entity_poly.type
_entity_poly.pdbx_seq_one_letter_code
_entity_poly.pdbx_strand_id
1 'polypeptide(L)'
;MQVVLRHLKNIIASAGDSGDTLDRWNMEGKFTLRDTFQELFGFLADHWRDINPVEQLALSASACVPVGHALIKPGRLFFRLSADLSPFMHEIPRFFGVHEVFLKSLGVRERPSSEDYAHFLSELAVECRGVSLNPNELRAVLAI
;
A
#
# COMPACT_ATOMS: atom_id res chain seq x y z
N MET A 1 -3.45 7.81 -21.23
CA MET A 1 -3.03 6.62 -20.47
C MET A 1 -1.54 6.67 -20.11
N GLN A 2 -0.61 6.63 -21.06
CA GLN A 2 0.84 6.58 -20.76
C GLN A 2 1.37 7.75 -19.94
N VAL A 3 0.80 8.95 -20.09
CA VAL A 3 1.19 10.13 -19.30
C VAL A 3 0.85 9.94 -17.82
N VAL A 4 -0.34 9.42 -17.52
CA VAL A 4 -0.80 9.16 -16.14
C VAL A 4 0.07 8.10 -15.47
N LEU A 5 0.32 6.97 -16.17
CA LEU A 5 1.19 5.91 -15.65
C LEU A 5 2.63 6.39 -15.43
N ARG A 6 3.16 7.20 -16.33
CA ARG A 6 4.49 7.81 -16.15
C ARG A 6 4.52 8.74 -14.94
N HIS A 7 3.47 9.53 -14.75
CA HIS A 7 3.37 10.42 -13.60
C HIS A 7 3.29 9.65 -12.29
N LEU A 8 2.47 8.59 -12.23
CA LEU A 8 2.40 7.70 -11.09
C LEU A 8 3.75 7.03 -10.79
N LYS A 9 4.45 6.52 -11.82
CA LYS A 9 5.79 5.94 -11.65
C LYS A 9 6.78 6.95 -11.08
N ASN A 10 6.70 8.21 -11.49
CA ASN A 10 7.55 9.28 -10.95
C ASN A 10 7.22 9.57 -9.47
N ILE A 11 5.93 9.57 -9.11
CA ILE A 11 5.50 9.72 -7.70
C ILE A 11 6.05 8.56 -6.86
N ILE A 12 5.89 7.32 -7.33
CA ILE A 12 6.39 6.11 -6.66
C ILE A 12 7.92 6.18 -6.49
N ALA A 13 8.66 6.54 -7.54
CA ALA A 13 10.11 6.66 -7.49
C ALA A 13 10.56 7.75 -6.51
N SER A 14 9.87 8.89 -6.49
CA SER A 14 10.18 10.00 -5.58
C SER A 14 9.88 9.66 -4.11
N ALA A 15 8.83 8.88 -3.85
CA ALA A 15 8.46 8.48 -2.49
C ALA A 15 9.38 7.40 -1.91
N GLY A 16 10.07 6.61 -2.77
CA GLY A 16 11.02 5.58 -2.34
C GLY A 16 12.32 6.14 -1.76
N ASP A 17 12.68 7.38 -2.07
CA ASP A 17 13.97 7.97 -1.70
C ASP A 17 13.94 8.82 -0.40
N SER A 18 12.77 9.21 0.09
CA SER A 18 12.67 9.90 1.37
C SER A 18 11.24 9.93 1.91
N GLY A 19 11.06 9.52 3.18
CA GLY A 19 9.78 9.62 3.90
C GLY A 19 9.21 11.05 3.98
N ASP A 20 10.03 12.06 3.70
CA ASP A 20 9.68 13.49 3.63
C ASP A 20 8.80 13.86 2.42
N THR A 21 8.73 13.04 1.39
CA THR A 21 8.12 13.43 0.11
C THR A 21 6.59 13.49 0.20
N LEU A 22 5.97 12.63 1.01
CA LEU A 22 4.51 12.63 1.18
C LEU A 22 4.03 13.81 2.03
N ASP A 23 4.82 14.24 3.02
CA ASP A 23 4.52 15.43 3.82
C ASP A 23 4.65 16.72 2.98
N ARG A 24 5.61 16.77 2.08
CA ARG A 24 5.80 17.88 1.15
C ARG A 24 4.62 18.07 0.20
N TRP A 25 4.03 16.99 -0.29
CA TRP A 25 2.85 17.01 -1.15
C TRP A 25 1.59 17.48 -0.43
N ASN A 26 1.51 17.25 0.89
CA ASN A 26 0.42 17.77 1.72
C ASN A 26 0.50 19.28 1.97
N MET A 27 1.67 19.90 1.82
CA MET A 27 1.90 21.31 2.15
C MET A 27 1.80 22.29 0.97
N GLU A 28 2.02 21.83 -0.27
CA GLU A 28 2.18 22.73 -1.44
C GLU A 28 0.95 22.92 -2.31
N GLY A 29 -0.22 22.29 -2.04
CA GLY A 29 -1.35 22.34 -2.96
C GLY A 29 -2.73 22.48 -2.34
N LYS A 30 -3.66 23.03 -3.13
CA LYS A 30 -5.10 23.07 -2.84
C LYS A 30 -5.76 21.69 -2.80
N PHE A 31 -5.05 20.63 -3.25
CA PHE A 31 -5.50 19.25 -3.27
C PHE A 31 -4.66 18.45 -2.26
N THR A 32 -5.33 17.69 -1.43
CA THR A 32 -4.63 16.76 -0.53
C THR A 32 -4.10 15.56 -1.32
N LEU A 33 -3.07 14.91 -0.83
CA LEU A 33 -2.57 13.65 -1.40
C LEU A 33 -3.71 12.63 -1.55
N ARG A 34 -4.63 12.60 -0.59
CA ARG A 34 -5.86 11.80 -0.63
C ARG A 34 -6.68 12.07 -1.88
N ASP A 35 -6.99 13.34 -2.17
CA ASP A 35 -7.85 13.71 -3.30
C ASP A 35 -7.17 13.35 -4.62
N THR A 36 -5.87 13.63 -4.74
CA THR A 36 -5.07 13.25 -5.91
C THR A 36 -5.10 11.75 -6.17
N PHE A 37 -4.94 10.92 -5.13
CA PHE A 37 -4.99 9.46 -5.31
C PHE A 37 -6.41 8.93 -5.53
N GLN A 38 -7.44 9.57 -5.00
CA GLN A 38 -8.83 9.21 -5.33
C GLN A 38 -9.15 9.45 -6.80
N GLU A 39 -8.78 10.61 -7.35
CA GLU A 39 -8.94 10.90 -8.78
C GLU A 39 -8.11 9.95 -9.65
N LEU A 40 -6.86 9.70 -9.26
CA LEU A 40 -5.97 8.78 -9.97
C LEU A 40 -6.52 7.36 -9.98
N PHE A 41 -7.00 6.85 -8.85
CA PHE A 41 -7.58 5.51 -8.76
C PHE A 41 -8.90 5.40 -9.52
N GLY A 42 -9.73 6.45 -9.52
CA GLY A 42 -10.92 6.50 -10.37
C GLY A 42 -10.56 6.39 -11.85
N PHE A 43 -9.60 7.21 -12.31
CA PHE A 43 -9.13 7.15 -13.69
C PHE A 43 -8.54 5.77 -14.05
N LEU A 44 -7.70 5.20 -13.19
CA LEU A 44 -7.11 3.88 -13.43
C LEU A 44 -8.16 2.76 -13.41
N ALA A 45 -9.18 2.85 -12.54
CA ALA A 45 -10.28 1.89 -12.49
C ALA A 45 -11.05 1.86 -13.80
N ASP A 46 -11.40 3.03 -14.35
CA ASP A 46 -12.15 3.16 -15.61
C ASP A 46 -11.37 2.62 -16.82
N HIS A 47 -10.05 2.71 -16.77
CA HIS A 47 -9.17 2.36 -17.89
C HIS A 47 -8.31 1.11 -17.62
N TRP A 48 -8.57 0.37 -16.53
CA TRP A 48 -7.72 -0.76 -16.12
C TRP A 48 -7.54 -1.81 -17.20
N ARG A 49 -8.60 -2.08 -17.96
CA ARG A 49 -8.58 -3.07 -19.06
C ARG A 49 -7.76 -2.63 -20.26
N ASP A 50 -7.54 -1.33 -20.43
CA ASP A 50 -6.77 -0.76 -21.53
C ASP A 50 -5.26 -0.70 -21.21
N ILE A 51 -4.90 -0.95 -19.96
CA ILE A 51 -3.50 -0.98 -19.51
C ILE A 51 -2.87 -2.31 -19.90
N ASN A 52 -1.67 -2.24 -20.46
CA ASN A 52 -0.89 -3.43 -20.81
C ASN A 52 -0.70 -4.33 -19.57
N PRO A 53 -0.88 -5.65 -19.67
CA PRO A 53 -0.70 -6.59 -18.55
C PRO A 53 0.67 -6.48 -17.85
N VAL A 54 1.74 -6.18 -18.57
CA VAL A 54 3.07 -5.97 -17.99
C VAL A 54 3.07 -4.75 -17.07
N GLU A 55 2.38 -3.68 -17.44
CA GLU A 55 2.27 -2.48 -16.61
C GLU A 55 1.33 -2.69 -15.42
N GLN A 56 0.23 -3.45 -15.60
CA GLN A 56 -0.64 -3.87 -14.49
C GLN A 56 0.15 -4.64 -13.44
N LEU A 57 0.94 -5.62 -13.87
CA LEU A 57 1.81 -6.41 -12.99
C LEU A 57 2.87 -5.54 -12.29
N ALA A 58 3.48 -4.61 -13.03
CA ALA A 58 4.46 -3.69 -12.46
C ALA A 58 3.86 -2.78 -11.39
N LEU A 59 2.63 -2.29 -11.58
CA LEU A 59 1.91 -1.50 -10.58
C LEU A 59 1.56 -2.34 -9.35
N SER A 60 1.06 -3.57 -9.54
CA SER A 60 0.73 -4.50 -8.44
C SER A 60 1.95 -4.86 -7.59
N ALA A 61 3.14 -4.88 -8.19
CA ALA A 61 4.40 -5.15 -7.49
C ALA A 61 5.02 -3.91 -6.82
N SER A 62 4.55 -2.71 -7.18
CA SER A 62 5.10 -1.44 -6.70
C SER A 62 4.39 -0.94 -5.44
N ALA A 63 5.10 -0.18 -4.61
CA ALA A 63 4.50 0.56 -3.51
C ALA A 63 3.75 1.77 -4.09
N CYS A 64 2.44 1.64 -4.31
CA CYS A 64 1.64 2.63 -5.05
C CYS A 64 0.37 3.09 -4.33
N VAL A 65 0.08 2.56 -3.14
CA VAL A 65 -1.12 2.93 -2.39
C VAL A 65 -0.73 3.70 -1.13
N PRO A 66 -1.20 4.95 -0.96
CA PRO A 66 -0.83 5.74 0.21
C PRO A 66 -1.57 5.27 1.46
N VAL A 67 -0.81 5.02 2.53
CA VAL A 67 -1.30 4.70 3.86
C VAL A 67 -0.50 5.51 4.87
N GLY A 68 -1.13 6.45 5.56
CA GLY A 68 -0.43 7.42 6.39
C GLY A 68 0.58 8.23 5.57
N HIS A 69 1.84 8.17 5.95
CA HIS A 69 2.94 8.90 5.31
C HIS A 69 3.77 8.05 4.34
N ALA A 70 3.34 6.83 4.03
CA ALA A 70 4.08 5.91 3.18
C ALA A 70 3.25 5.39 2.00
N LEU A 71 3.93 5.03 0.92
CA LEU A 71 3.34 4.22 -0.14
C LEU A 71 3.56 2.74 0.18
N ILE A 72 2.49 1.97 0.12
CA ILE A 72 2.50 0.54 0.47
C ILE A 72 2.21 -0.29 -0.78
N LYS A 73 2.83 -1.47 -0.87
CA LYS A 73 2.54 -2.44 -1.93
C LYS A 73 1.15 -3.03 -1.74
N PRO A 74 0.35 -3.18 -2.81
CA PRO A 74 -0.99 -3.77 -2.73
C PRO A 74 -1.02 -5.12 -2.02
N GLY A 75 -0.02 -5.98 -2.22
CA GLY A 75 0.08 -7.28 -1.57
C GLY A 75 0.24 -7.25 -0.04
N ARG A 76 0.57 -6.10 0.55
CA ARG A 76 0.64 -5.87 2.01
C ARG A 76 -0.58 -5.15 2.56
N LEU A 77 -1.61 -4.96 1.72
CA LEU A 77 -2.84 -4.24 2.05
C LEU A 77 -4.03 -5.17 2.10
N PHE A 78 -4.89 -4.91 3.06
CA PHE A 78 -6.11 -5.66 3.30
C PHE A 78 -7.27 -4.72 3.56
N PHE A 79 -8.48 -5.12 3.15
CA PHE A 79 -9.68 -4.35 3.49
C PHE A 79 -10.06 -4.47 4.96
N ARG A 80 -9.66 -5.59 5.60
CA ARG A 80 -9.94 -5.87 7.02
C ARG A 80 -8.76 -6.57 7.67
N LEU A 81 -8.25 -5.97 8.72
CA LEU A 81 -7.31 -6.59 9.65
C LEU A 81 -7.99 -6.84 10.99
N SER A 82 -7.63 -7.93 11.67
CA SER A 82 -8.07 -8.23 13.03
C SER A 82 -7.30 -7.44 14.09
N ALA A 83 -6.10 -6.99 13.75
CA ALA A 83 -5.21 -6.22 14.61
C ALA A 83 -4.32 -5.29 13.78
N ASP A 84 -3.68 -4.32 14.45
CA ASP A 84 -2.63 -3.51 13.82
C ASP A 84 -1.35 -4.35 13.72
N LEU A 85 -0.96 -4.66 12.50
CA LEU A 85 0.24 -5.45 12.16
C LEU A 85 1.30 -4.60 11.44
N SER A 86 1.24 -3.27 11.62
CA SER A 86 2.25 -2.36 11.06
C SER A 86 3.65 -2.66 11.61
N PRO A 87 4.71 -2.50 10.80
CA PRO A 87 4.74 -1.97 9.42
C PRO A 87 4.57 -3.06 8.34
N PHE A 88 4.27 -4.30 8.69
CA PHE A 88 4.30 -5.45 7.77
C PHE A 88 3.03 -5.59 6.94
N MET A 89 1.86 -5.33 7.57
CA MET A 89 0.55 -5.37 6.96
C MET A 89 -0.26 -4.14 7.37
N HIS A 90 -1.08 -3.63 6.44
CA HIS A 90 -1.87 -2.42 6.68
C HIS A 90 -3.31 -2.60 6.23
N GLU A 91 -4.23 -1.96 6.93
CA GLU A 91 -5.60 -1.82 6.47
C GLU A 91 -5.71 -0.67 5.47
N ILE A 92 -6.48 -0.88 4.40
CA ILE A 92 -6.79 0.18 3.43
C ILE A 92 -7.50 1.33 4.14
N PRO A 93 -7.09 2.58 3.92
CA PRO A 93 -7.84 3.74 4.39
C PRO A 93 -9.28 3.71 3.87
N ARG A 94 -10.25 3.90 4.76
CA ARG A 94 -11.70 3.75 4.46
C ARG A 94 -12.17 4.58 3.26
N PHE A 95 -11.57 5.73 3.04
CA PHE A 95 -11.93 6.61 1.93
C PHE A 95 -11.55 6.04 0.56
N PHE A 96 -10.67 5.05 0.48
CA PHE A 96 -10.40 4.30 -0.75
C PHE A 96 -11.37 3.15 -1.01
N GLY A 97 -12.30 2.87 -0.10
CA GLY A 97 -13.29 1.80 -0.26
C GLY A 97 -14.17 1.95 -1.51
N VAL A 98 -14.36 3.17 -2.00
CA VAL A 98 -15.09 3.44 -3.27
C VAL A 98 -14.40 2.82 -4.49
N HIS A 99 -13.11 2.53 -4.40
CA HIS A 99 -12.30 1.90 -5.45
C HIS A 99 -12.01 0.42 -5.18
N GLU A 100 -12.83 -0.26 -4.37
CA GLU A 100 -12.60 -1.64 -3.93
C GLU A 100 -12.32 -2.60 -5.08
N VAL A 101 -13.11 -2.53 -6.17
CA VAL A 101 -12.94 -3.41 -7.34
C VAL A 101 -11.58 -3.20 -8.01
N PHE A 102 -11.16 -1.96 -8.18
CA PHE A 102 -9.85 -1.61 -8.72
C PHE A 102 -8.72 -2.08 -7.79
N LEU A 103 -8.83 -1.80 -6.50
CA LEU A 103 -7.82 -2.18 -5.52
C LEU A 103 -7.66 -3.71 -5.42
N LYS A 104 -8.75 -4.47 -5.54
CA LYS A 104 -8.68 -5.94 -5.66
C LYS A 104 -7.96 -6.38 -6.93
N SER A 105 -8.21 -5.72 -8.05
CA SER A 105 -7.49 -5.98 -9.31
C SER A 105 -6.00 -5.63 -9.22
N LEU A 106 -5.66 -4.68 -8.38
CA LEU A 106 -4.27 -4.28 -8.09
C LEU A 106 -3.55 -5.28 -7.16
N GLY A 107 -4.29 -6.13 -6.44
CA GLY A 107 -3.74 -7.16 -5.56
C GLY A 107 -4.04 -6.96 -4.06
N VAL A 108 -4.86 -5.98 -3.70
CA VAL A 108 -5.35 -5.82 -2.32
C VAL A 108 -6.33 -6.94 -2.00
N ARG A 109 -6.19 -7.57 -0.83
CA ARG A 109 -7.00 -8.72 -0.43
C ARG A 109 -7.98 -8.36 0.68
N GLU A 110 -9.03 -9.16 0.80
CA GLU A 110 -10.09 -8.92 1.79
C GLU A 110 -9.54 -9.06 3.21
N ARG A 111 -8.83 -10.16 3.48
CA ARG A 111 -8.22 -10.50 4.78
C ARG A 111 -6.90 -11.25 4.57
N PRO A 112 -5.99 -11.21 5.54
CA PRO A 112 -4.81 -12.06 5.52
C PRO A 112 -5.18 -13.54 5.57
N SER A 113 -4.41 -14.36 4.88
CA SER A 113 -4.43 -15.81 4.97
C SER A 113 -3.43 -16.32 6.02
N SER A 114 -3.47 -17.60 6.34
CA SER A 114 -2.46 -18.22 7.20
C SER A 114 -1.04 -18.11 6.63
N GLU A 115 -0.92 -18.10 5.30
CA GLU A 115 0.35 -17.93 4.60
C GLU A 115 0.91 -16.51 4.78
N ASP A 116 0.04 -15.50 4.78
CA ASP A 116 0.44 -14.12 5.04
C ASP A 116 0.98 -13.94 6.46
N TYR A 117 0.34 -14.56 7.43
CA TYR A 117 0.82 -14.56 8.81
C TYR A 117 2.13 -15.32 8.98
N ALA A 118 2.30 -16.45 8.31
CA ALA A 118 3.56 -17.18 8.31
C ALA A 118 4.70 -16.36 7.71
N HIS A 119 4.43 -15.66 6.61
CA HIS A 119 5.39 -14.75 5.98
C HIS A 119 5.74 -13.57 6.89
N PHE A 120 4.76 -12.95 7.51
CA PHE A 120 4.95 -11.90 8.51
C PHE A 120 5.86 -12.36 9.66
N LEU A 121 5.58 -13.51 10.24
CA LEU A 121 6.41 -14.06 11.34
C LEU A 121 7.84 -14.32 10.88
N SER A 122 8.02 -14.78 9.63
CA SER A 122 9.34 -15.00 9.06
C SER A 122 10.12 -13.70 8.84
N GLU A 123 9.47 -12.66 8.32
CA GLU A 123 10.06 -11.33 8.15
C GLU A 123 10.47 -10.76 9.52
N LEU A 124 9.58 -10.83 10.51
CA LEU A 124 9.84 -10.36 11.87
C LEU A 124 11.01 -11.08 12.52
N ALA A 125 11.09 -12.39 12.35
CA ALA A 125 12.22 -13.18 12.87
C ALA A 125 13.56 -12.77 12.25
N VAL A 126 13.57 -12.43 10.96
CA VAL A 126 14.76 -11.94 10.26
C VAL A 126 15.15 -10.53 10.76
N GLU A 127 14.18 -9.64 10.97
CA GLU A 127 14.47 -8.28 11.46
C GLU A 127 14.97 -8.30 12.90
N CYS A 128 14.38 -9.10 13.76
CA CYS A 128 14.78 -9.19 15.17
C CYS A 128 16.15 -9.81 15.38
N ARG A 129 16.61 -10.72 14.50
CA ARG A 129 17.95 -11.35 14.55
C ARG A 129 18.41 -11.79 15.96
N GLY A 130 17.50 -12.29 16.79
CA GLY A 130 17.77 -12.71 18.15
C GLY A 130 17.73 -11.59 19.20
N VAL A 131 17.32 -10.38 18.82
CA VAL A 131 16.98 -9.31 19.76
C VAL A 131 15.54 -9.51 20.25
N SER A 132 15.26 -9.15 21.50
CA SER A 132 13.92 -9.23 22.06
C SER A 132 12.94 -8.34 21.29
N LEU A 133 11.74 -8.87 21.04
CA LEU A 133 10.65 -8.12 20.40
C LEU A 133 10.32 -6.85 21.22
N ASN A 134 10.11 -5.77 20.52
CA ASN A 134 9.56 -4.57 21.15
C ASN A 134 8.07 -4.79 21.51
N PRO A 135 7.46 -3.95 22.37
CA PRO A 135 6.07 -4.13 22.81
C PRO A 135 5.03 -4.15 21.68
N ASN A 136 5.28 -3.44 20.56
CA ASN A 136 4.37 -3.40 19.42
C ASN A 136 4.49 -4.69 18.58
N GLU A 137 5.71 -5.16 18.34
CA GLU A 137 5.98 -6.43 17.67
C GLU A 137 5.41 -7.60 18.46
N LEU A 138 5.63 -7.63 19.78
CA LEU A 138 5.04 -8.65 20.63
C LEU A 138 3.52 -8.65 20.58
N ARG A 139 2.92 -7.47 20.60
CA ARG A 139 1.45 -7.32 20.50
C ARG A 139 0.93 -7.81 19.15
N ALA A 140 1.63 -7.52 18.05
CA ALA A 140 1.30 -8.02 16.73
C ALA A 140 1.36 -9.56 16.66
N VAL A 141 2.41 -10.18 17.20
CA VAL A 141 2.55 -11.64 17.25
C VAL A 141 1.45 -12.30 18.09
N LEU A 142 1.06 -11.70 19.20
CA LEU A 142 0.00 -12.24 20.07
C LEU A 142 -1.42 -12.03 19.51
N ALA A 143 -1.60 -11.21 18.47
CA ALA A 143 -2.88 -10.92 17.83
C ALA A 143 -3.21 -11.86 16.65
N ILE A 144 -2.28 -12.71 16.24
CA ILE A 144 -2.41 -13.71 15.17
C ILE A 144 -2.96 -15.02 15.74
#